data_591fe5b960d0592d40e49b526f9702a5
#
_entry.id   591fe5b960d0592d40e49b526f9702a5
#
_cell.length_a   1.000
_cell.length_b   1.000
_cell.length_c   1.000
_cell.angle_alpha   90.00
_cell.angle_beta   90.00
_cell.angle_gamma   90.00
#
_symmetry.space_group_name_H-M   'P 1'
#
loop_
_entity.id
_entity.type
_entity.pdbx_description
1 polymer ?
#
loop_
_entity_poly.entity_id
_entity_poly.type
_entity_poly.pdbx_seq_one_letter_code
_entity_poly.pdbx_strand_id
1 'polypeptide(L)'
;SYVLLKRGDNGSMGDLACIAYEDLIYYRSFDRELIRKRMDKVDLLQLLAEDWGFEIRSIKPRLAMDFLVGWTKQPAISKDLVNQVKSAISESFLTGSRTQVDALEKALLAGDKLAIQSSMEKASQLLETLSPAIYTDRLKVLKEAAEGLNCVAKSSGAGGGDCGIALSFDVASSNQLIQAWQEAG
;
A
#
# COMPACT_ATOMS: atom_id res chain seq x y z
N SER A 1 -15.97 -2.37 -7.62
CA SER A 1 -14.95 -2.94 -8.54
C SER A 1 -15.44 -3.08 -9.98
N TYR A 2 -16.65 -3.65 -10.25
CA TYR A 2 -17.18 -3.86 -11.61
C TYR A 2 -17.16 -2.60 -12.49
N VAL A 3 -17.68 -1.46 -11.97
CA VAL A 3 -17.74 -0.20 -12.73
C VAL A 3 -16.35 0.30 -13.12
N LEU A 4 -15.39 0.22 -12.22
CA LEU A 4 -14.00 0.60 -12.49
C LEU A 4 -13.36 -0.28 -13.54
N LEU A 5 -13.55 -1.61 -13.45
CA LEU A 5 -13.06 -2.54 -14.48
C LEU A 5 -13.65 -2.22 -15.86
N LYS A 6 -14.96 -1.94 -15.92
CA LYS A 6 -15.64 -1.57 -17.18
C LYS A 6 -15.12 -0.28 -17.79
N ARG A 7 -14.63 0.66 -16.95
CA ARG A 7 -13.98 1.90 -17.37
C ARG A 7 -12.50 1.74 -17.72
N GLY A 8 -11.97 0.50 -17.66
CA GLY A 8 -10.56 0.23 -17.95
C GLY A 8 -9.60 0.58 -16.83
N ASP A 9 -10.08 0.76 -15.59
CA ASP A 9 -9.24 1.00 -14.44
C ASP A 9 -8.37 -0.22 -14.13
N ASN A 10 -7.09 0.03 -13.83
CA ASN A 10 -6.11 -0.99 -13.50
C ASN A 10 -5.65 -0.94 -12.03
N GLY A 11 -6.27 -0.10 -11.20
CA GLY A 11 -5.99 0.00 -9.76
C GLY A 11 -6.20 -1.33 -9.04
N SER A 12 -5.57 -1.48 -7.87
CA SER A 12 -5.75 -2.68 -7.03
C SER A 12 -7.14 -2.78 -6.42
N MET A 13 -7.83 -1.63 -6.26
CA MET A 13 -9.11 -1.48 -5.58
C MET A 13 -9.05 -1.77 -4.07
N GLY A 14 -7.84 -1.75 -3.47
CA GLY A 14 -7.65 -1.92 -2.04
C GLY A 14 -8.24 -0.77 -1.23
N ASP A 15 -8.20 0.45 -1.76
CA ASP A 15 -8.87 1.63 -1.21
C ASP A 15 -10.38 1.44 -1.07
N LEU A 16 -11.02 0.89 -2.09
CA LEU A 16 -12.46 0.55 -2.03
C LEU A 16 -12.75 -0.49 -0.96
N ALA A 17 -11.86 -1.47 -0.79
CA ALA A 17 -12.01 -2.47 0.24
C ALA A 17 -11.86 -1.84 1.64
N CYS A 18 -10.87 -0.98 1.86
CA CYS A 18 -10.70 -0.25 3.13
C CYS A 18 -11.93 0.61 3.46
N ILE A 19 -12.47 1.34 2.48
CA ILE A 19 -13.67 2.17 2.67
C ILE A 19 -14.88 1.30 3.01
N ALA A 20 -15.06 0.17 2.33
CA ALA A 20 -16.21 -0.71 2.54
C ALA A 20 -16.18 -1.43 3.90
N TYR A 21 -15.00 -1.71 4.42
CA TYR A 21 -14.82 -2.40 5.71
C TYR A 21 -14.62 -1.42 6.88
N GLU A 22 -14.31 -0.14 6.60
CA GLU A 22 -14.02 0.91 7.60
C GLU A 22 -12.96 0.46 8.64
N ASP A 23 -11.94 -0.30 8.18
CA ASP A 23 -10.97 -0.94 9.04
C ASP A 23 -9.59 -1.08 8.39
N LEU A 24 -8.59 -1.42 9.21
CA LEU A 24 -7.32 -1.94 8.68
C LEU A 24 -7.57 -3.36 8.17
N ILE A 25 -7.25 -3.60 6.91
CA ILE A 25 -7.52 -4.88 6.27
C ILE A 25 -6.26 -5.48 5.64
N TYR A 26 -6.19 -6.80 5.63
CA TYR A 26 -5.44 -7.55 4.64
C TYR A 26 -6.29 -7.64 3.38
N TYR A 27 -5.73 -7.24 2.25
CA TYR A 27 -6.41 -7.30 0.97
C TYR A 27 -5.54 -7.97 -0.09
N ARG A 28 -6.09 -8.97 -0.78
CA ARG A 28 -5.53 -9.56 -1.98
C ARG A 28 -6.49 -9.39 -3.14
N SER A 29 -6.01 -8.72 -4.19
CA SER A 29 -6.83 -8.45 -5.37
C SER A 29 -7.11 -9.73 -6.16
N PHE A 30 -8.20 -9.71 -6.88
CA PHE A 30 -8.58 -10.71 -7.88
C PHE A 30 -7.82 -10.54 -9.19
N ASP A 31 -7.86 -11.56 -10.05
CA ASP A 31 -7.34 -11.48 -11.42
C ASP A 31 -8.26 -10.62 -12.28
N ARG A 32 -7.84 -9.37 -12.54
CA ARG A 32 -8.61 -8.39 -13.30
C ARG A 32 -8.82 -8.79 -14.76
N GLU A 33 -7.85 -9.46 -15.39
CA GLU A 33 -7.98 -9.90 -16.78
C GLU A 33 -8.98 -11.04 -16.90
N LEU A 34 -8.95 -11.98 -15.96
CA LEU A 34 -9.94 -13.06 -15.89
C LEU A 34 -11.34 -12.48 -15.74
N ILE A 35 -11.55 -11.56 -14.82
CA ILE A 35 -12.88 -10.98 -14.60
C ILE A 35 -13.33 -10.16 -15.81
N ARG A 36 -12.46 -9.37 -16.46
CA ARG A 36 -12.80 -8.67 -17.72
C ARG A 36 -13.29 -9.63 -18.80
N LYS A 37 -12.60 -10.75 -19.02
CA LYS A 37 -13.02 -11.78 -19.99
C LYS A 37 -14.37 -12.41 -19.61
N ARG A 38 -14.70 -12.47 -18.32
CA ARG A 38 -16.02 -12.95 -17.85
C ARG A 38 -17.10 -11.90 -18.09
N MET A 39 -16.82 -10.61 -17.92
CA MET A 39 -17.76 -9.50 -18.15
C MET A 39 -18.34 -9.52 -19.59
N ASP A 40 -17.58 -10.01 -20.57
CA ASP A 40 -18.03 -10.13 -21.95
C ASP A 40 -18.90 -11.36 -22.22
N LYS A 41 -18.97 -12.30 -21.28
CA LYS A 41 -19.58 -13.62 -21.49
C LYS A 41 -20.83 -13.88 -20.67
N VAL A 42 -20.99 -13.17 -19.54
CA VAL A 42 -22.09 -13.37 -18.59
C VAL A 42 -22.73 -12.04 -18.24
N ASP A 43 -23.99 -12.08 -17.79
CA ASP A 43 -24.64 -10.88 -17.28
C ASP A 43 -24.07 -10.44 -15.91
N LEU A 44 -24.44 -9.23 -15.49
CA LEU A 44 -23.93 -8.65 -14.26
C LEU A 44 -24.28 -9.48 -13.02
N LEU A 45 -25.49 -10.01 -12.92
CA LEU A 45 -25.92 -10.74 -11.73
C LEU A 45 -25.18 -12.07 -11.61
N GLN A 46 -24.99 -12.76 -12.73
CA GLN A 46 -24.18 -13.98 -12.79
C GLN A 46 -22.75 -13.69 -12.39
N LEU A 47 -22.14 -12.63 -12.94
CA LEU A 47 -20.76 -12.25 -12.62
C LEU A 47 -20.58 -11.90 -11.13
N LEU A 48 -21.54 -11.19 -10.53
CA LEU A 48 -21.48 -10.82 -9.11
C LEU A 48 -21.67 -12.02 -8.17
N ALA A 49 -22.31 -13.09 -8.65
CA ALA A 49 -22.47 -14.32 -7.90
C ALA A 49 -21.24 -15.26 -7.98
N GLU A 50 -20.33 -15.00 -8.92
CA GLU A 50 -19.08 -15.78 -9.06
C GLU A 50 -18.07 -15.41 -7.97
N ASP A 51 -17.24 -16.37 -7.58
CA ASP A 51 -16.05 -16.09 -6.78
C ASP A 51 -14.98 -15.45 -7.64
N TRP A 52 -14.64 -14.19 -7.34
CA TRP A 52 -13.58 -13.46 -8.03
C TRP A 52 -12.19 -13.79 -7.53
N GLY A 53 -12.06 -14.56 -6.44
CA GLY A 53 -10.79 -14.96 -5.87
C GLY A 53 -10.08 -13.84 -5.11
N PHE A 54 -10.77 -12.76 -4.72
CA PHE A 54 -10.21 -11.76 -3.79
C PHE A 54 -10.24 -12.27 -2.36
N GLU A 55 -9.36 -11.74 -1.54
CA GLU A 55 -9.32 -12.05 -0.11
C GLU A 55 -9.31 -10.77 0.70
N ILE A 56 -10.20 -10.66 1.70
CA ILE A 56 -10.29 -9.52 2.61
C ILE A 56 -10.44 -10.05 4.03
N ARG A 57 -9.57 -9.55 4.94
CA ARG A 57 -9.64 -9.85 6.38
C ARG A 57 -9.38 -8.60 7.18
N SER A 58 -10.20 -8.32 8.18
CA SER A 58 -9.89 -7.28 9.17
C SER A 58 -8.69 -7.67 10.02
N ILE A 59 -7.80 -6.71 10.26
CA ILE A 59 -6.63 -6.86 11.12
C ILE A 59 -6.83 -6.01 12.36
N LYS A 60 -6.70 -6.63 13.53
CA LYS A 60 -6.70 -5.94 14.82
C LYS A 60 -5.28 -6.01 15.40
N PRO A 61 -4.47 -4.96 15.25
CA PRO A 61 -3.12 -4.94 15.79
C PRO A 61 -3.11 -5.15 17.30
N ARG A 62 -2.15 -5.94 17.79
CA ARG A 62 -2.01 -6.24 19.23
C ARG A 62 -1.00 -5.34 19.93
N LEU A 63 -0.72 -4.17 19.36
CA LEU A 63 0.10 -3.14 20.00
C LEU A 63 -0.49 -1.76 19.69
N ALA A 64 -0.26 -0.82 20.61
CA ALA A 64 -0.60 0.57 20.39
C ALA A 64 0.38 1.18 19.39
N MET A 65 -0.16 1.88 18.39
CA MET A 65 0.61 2.61 17.40
C MET A 65 -0.23 3.71 16.79
N ASP A 66 0.44 4.78 16.34
CA ASP A 66 -0.18 5.82 15.55
C ASP A 66 0.03 5.53 14.07
N PHE A 67 -1.03 5.69 13.27
CA PHE A 67 -0.97 5.67 11.82
C PHE A 67 -0.93 7.10 11.31
N LEU A 68 0.21 7.51 10.76
CA LEU A 68 0.45 8.87 10.29
C LEU A 68 0.44 8.92 8.77
N VAL A 69 -0.11 10.00 8.22
CA VAL A 69 -0.17 10.24 6.76
C VAL A 69 0.41 11.61 6.47
N GLY A 70 1.44 11.66 5.63
CA GLY A 70 2.06 12.89 5.14
C GLY A 70 1.75 13.09 3.66
N TRP A 71 1.11 14.22 3.31
CA TRP A 71 0.78 14.54 1.92
C TRP A 71 1.90 15.34 1.26
N THR A 72 2.41 14.86 0.10
CA THR A 72 3.50 15.51 -0.63
C THR A 72 3.10 16.80 -1.34
N LYS A 73 1.82 17.17 -1.37
CA LYS A 73 1.24 18.26 -2.18
C LYS A 73 1.49 18.10 -3.70
N GLN A 74 1.87 16.92 -4.14
CA GLN A 74 2.07 16.57 -5.55
C GLN A 74 1.21 15.35 -5.87
N PRO A 75 0.29 15.44 -6.84
CA PRO A 75 -0.49 14.29 -7.25
C PRO A 75 0.41 13.22 -7.87
N ALA A 76 0.16 11.96 -7.59
CA ALA A 76 0.85 10.87 -8.26
C ALA A 76 0.48 10.85 -9.75
N ILE A 77 1.48 10.79 -10.63
CA ILE A 77 1.28 10.62 -12.08
C ILE A 77 1.09 9.12 -12.36
N SER A 78 -0.07 8.60 -11.92
CA SER A 78 -0.28 7.16 -11.75
C SER A 78 -0.25 6.35 -13.04
N LYS A 79 -0.78 6.89 -14.15
CA LYS A 79 -0.88 6.10 -15.41
C LYS A 79 0.47 5.88 -16.08
N ASP A 80 1.28 6.93 -16.16
CA ASP A 80 2.59 6.84 -16.82
C ASP A 80 3.57 6.06 -15.95
N LEU A 81 3.53 6.25 -14.63
CA LEU A 81 4.37 5.51 -13.70
C LEU A 81 4.04 4.00 -13.72
N VAL A 82 2.76 3.62 -13.68
CA VAL A 82 2.35 2.22 -13.78
C VAL A 82 2.83 1.59 -15.09
N ASN A 83 2.75 2.30 -16.22
CA ASN A 83 3.24 1.80 -17.50
C ASN A 83 4.78 1.66 -17.51
N GLN A 84 5.50 2.60 -16.93
CA GLN A 84 6.96 2.54 -16.82
C GLN A 84 7.44 1.38 -15.93
N VAL A 85 6.79 1.16 -14.80
CA VAL A 85 7.20 0.09 -13.87
C VAL A 85 6.66 -1.28 -14.24
N LYS A 86 5.62 -1.36 -15.09
CA LYS A 86 4.98 -2.64 -15.45
C LYS A 86 5.97 -3.64 -16.04
N SER A 87 6.91 -3.18 -16.86
CA SER A 87 7.95 -4.03 -17.46
C SER A 87 9.01 -4.49 -16.44
N ALA A 88 9.17 -3.78 -15.34
CA ALA A 88 10.11 -4.11 -14.26
C ALA A 88 9.50 -5.07 -13.21
N ILE A 89 8.17 -5.26 -13.21
CA ILE A 89 7.51 -6.18 -12.29
C ILE A 89 7.87 -7.61 -12.67
N SER A 90 8.75 -8.21 -11.89
CA SER A 90 9.20 -9.59 -12.05
C SER A 90 8.46 -10.53 -11.08
N GLU A 91 8.54 -11.83 -11.34
CA GLU A 91 8.02 -12.84 -10.41
C GLU A 91 8.68 -12.74 -9.02
N SER A 92 9.98 -12.42 -8.97
CA SER A 92 10.71 -12.22 -7.72
C SER A 92 10.18 -11.00 -6.95
N PHE A 93 9.86 -9.89 -7.64
CA PHE A 93 9.23 -8.73 -7.01
C PHE A 93 7.86 -9.07 -6.42
N LEU A 94 7.01 -9.77 -7.18
CA LEU A 94 5.68 -10.19 -6.73
C LEU A 94 5.75 -11.11 -5.51
N THR A 95 6.64 -12.09 -5.55
CA THR A 95 6.87 -13.01 -4.44
C THR A 95 7.42 -12.29 -3.20
N GLY A 96 8.42 -11.43 -3.39
CA GLY A 96 8.99 -10.61 -2.32
C GLY A 96 7.94 -9.69 -1.68
N SER A 97 7.15 -8.99 -2.50
CA SER A 97 6.07 -8.11 -2.03
C SER A 97 5.03 -8.88 -1.21
N ARG A 98 4.56 -10.02 -1.71
CA ARG A 98 3.62 -10.89 -0.98
C ARG A 98 4.20 -11.32 0.36
N THR A 99 5.46 -11.78 0.36
CA THR A 99 6.15 -12.21 1.59
C THR A 99 6.16 -11.10 2.65
N GLN A 100 6.40 -9.84 2.25
CA GLN A 100 6.41 -8.73 3.22
C GLN A 100 5.00 -8.39 3.72
N VAL A 101 3.98 -8.45 2.87
CA VAL A 101 2.58 -8.24 3.27
C VAL A 101 2.13 -9.29 4.28
N ASP A 102 2.40 -10.58 3.99
CA ASP A 102 2.04 -11.68 4.88
C ASP A 102 2.83 -11.63 6.22
N ALA A 103 4.09 -11.20 6.18
CA ALA A 103 4.91 -11.00 7.37
C ALA A 103 4.39 -9.83 8.22
N LEU A 104 4.00 -8.73 7.58
CA LEU A 104 3.43 -7.55 8.25
C LEU A 104 2.11 -7.90 8.95
N GLU A 105 1.21 -8.64 8.29
CA GLU A 105 -0.03 -9.11 8.91
C GLU A 105 0.25 -9.92 10.18
N LYS A 106 1.14 -10.91 10.08
CA LYS A 106 1.52 -11.76 11.23
C LYS A 106 2.12 -10.93 12.37
N ALA A 107 2.97 -9.97 12.04
CA ALA A 107 3.62 -9.09 13.01
C ALA A 107 2.61 -8.18 13.73
N LEU A 108 1.64 -7.62 13.01
CA LEU A 108 0.55 -6.81 13.57
C LEU A 108 -0.32 -7.64 14.53
N LEU A 109 -0.69 -8.85 14.13
CA LEU A 109 -1.48 -9.77 14.96
C LEU A 109 -0.71 -10.30 16.17
N ALA A 110 0.61 -10.40 16.09
CA ALA A 110 1.48 -10.78 17.20
C ALA A 110 1.82 -9.61 18.15
N GLY A 111 1.69 -8.36 17.69
CA GLY A 111 2.18 -7.17 18.39
C GLY A 111 3.71 -7.05 18.36
N ASP A 112 4.36 -7.64 17.35
CA ASP A 112 5.82 -7.61 17.20
C ASP A 112 6.27 -6.36 16.45
N LYS A 113 6.65 -5.33 17.21
CA LYS A 113 7.11 -4.05 16.68
C LYS A 113 8.29 -4.20 15.71
N LEU A 114 9.30 -4.98 16.06
CA LEU A 114 10.50 -5.11 15.23
C LEU A 114 10.21 -5.81 13.91
N ALA A 115 9.34 -6.82 13.93
CA ALA A 115 8.90 -7.49 12.71
C ALA A 115 8.04 -6.57 11.84
N ILE A 116 7.20 -5.69 12.42
CA ILE A 116 6.44 -4.67 11.69
C ILE A 116 7.40 -3.71 10.97
N GLN A 117 8.37 -3.13 11.70
CA GLN A 117 9.36 -2.21 11.14
C GLN A 117 10.14 -2.89 10.01
N SER A 118 10.66 -4.09 10.25
CA SER A 118 11.42 -4.84 9.25
C SER A 118 10.61 -5.14 7.98
N SER A 119 9.34 -5.52 8.11
CA SER A 119 8.49 -5.86 6.96
C SER A 119 8.16 -4.63 6.13
N MET A 120 7.84 -3.50 6.77
CA MET A 120 7.59 -2.23 6.09
C MET A 120 8.84 -1.69 5.38
N GLU A 121 9.99 -1.77 6.03
CA GLU A 121 11.27 -1.37 5.45
C GLU A 121 11.60 -2.18 4.19
N LYS A 122 11.51 -3.51 4.27
CA LYS A 122 11.73 -4.40 3.13
C LYS A 122 10.73 -4.16 2.00
N ALA A 123 9.47 -3.88 2.32
CA ALA A 123 8.48 -3.51 1.31
C ALA A 123 8.83 -2.17 0.63
N SER A 124 9.35 -1.19 1.40
CA SER A 124 9.87 0.07 0.86
C SER A 124 11.04 -0.17 -0.10
N GLN A 125 12.03 -0.96 0.32
CA GLN A 125 13.21 -1.31 -0.49
C GLN A 125 12.85 -2.01 -1.80
N LEU A 126 11.86 -2.92 -1.78
CA LEU A 126 11.35 -3.55 -2.99
C LEU A 126 10.79 -2.52 -3.98
N LEU A 127 10.06 -1.51 -3.51
CA LEU A 127 9.55 -0.44 -4.34
C LEU A 127 10.67 0.44 -4.89
N GLU A 128 11.68 0.77 -4.09
CA GLU A 128 12.85 1.55 -4.53
C GLU A 128 13.63 0.86 -5.63
N THR A 129 13.82 -0.46 -5.51
CA THR A 129 14.51 -1.26 -6.53
C THR A 129 13.71 -1.44 -7.80
N LEU A 130 12.37 -1.35 -7.71
CA LEU A 130 11.50 -1.50 -8.87
C LEU A 130 11.64 -0.32 -9.85
N SER A 131 11.65 0.92 -9.33
CA SER A 131 11.90 2.12 -10.13
C SER A 131 12.28 3.32 -9.26
N PRO A 132 13.30 4.11 -9.67
CA PRO A 132 13.63 5.37 -9.00
C PRO A 132 12.48 6.39 -9.00
N ALA A 133 11.55 6.29 -9.96
CA ALA A 133 10.42 7.20 -10.08
C ALA A 133 9.36 6.98 -8.99
N ILE A 134 9.40 5.86 -8.24
CA ILE A 134 8.46 5.57 -7.16
C ILE A 134 8.69 6.51 -5.97
N TYR A 135 9.95 6.72 -5.59
CA TYR A 135 10.32 7.61 -4.51
C TYR A 135 10.77 8.97 -5.06
N THR A 136 9.81 9.87 -5.25
CA THR A 136 10.10 11.29 -5.54
C THR A 136 10.89 11.90 -4.38
N ASP A 137 11.56 13.04 -4.62
CA ASP A 137 12.35 13.71 -3.57
C ASP A 137 11.50 14.01 -2.33
N ARG A 138 10.21 14.40 -2.51
CA ARG A 138 9.32 14.61 -1.38
C ARG A 138 8.98 13.33 -0.62
N LEU A 139 8.75 12.21 -1.31
CA LEU A 139 8.52 10.92 -0.65
C LEU A 139 9.76 10.41 0.07
N LYS A 140 10.96 10.68 -0.45
CA LYS A 140 12.22 10.39 0.25
C LYS A 140 12.32 11.19 1.55
N VAL A 141 12.08 12.50 1.49
CA VAL A 141 12.07 13.36 2.69
C VAL A 141 11.07 12.85 3.73
N LEU A 142 9.85 12.48 3.33
CA LEU A 142 8.87 11.91 4.27
C LEU A 142 9.35 10.60 4.90
N LYS A 143 10.03 9.75 4.14
CA LYS A 143 10.58 8.48 4.65
C LYS A 143 11.78 8.71 5.57
N GLU A 144 12.74 9.52 5.14
CA GLU A 144 13.98 9.80 5.86
C GLU A 144 13.73 10.52 7.19
N ALA A 145 12.67 11.34 7.28
CA ALA A 145 12.26 11.98 8.53
C ALA A 145 11.90 10.98 9.65
N ALA A 146 11.65 9.73 9.33
CA ALA A 146 11.39 8.66 10.30
C ALA A 146 12.67 8.01 10.86
N GLU A 147 13.83 8.30 10.27
CA GLU A 147 15.11 7.70 10.68
C GLU A 147 15.50 8.15 12.09
N GLY A 148 15.93 7.18 12.89
CA GLY A 148 16.31 7.42 14.30
C GLY A 148 15.13 7.59 15.27
N LEU A 149 13.89 7.61 14.78
CA LEU A 149 12.68 7.62 15.60
C LEU A 149 12.13 6.20 15.81
N ASN A 150 11.28 6.04 16.81
CA ASN A 150 10.58 4.77 17.05
C ASN A 150 9.37 4.61 16.10
N CYS A 151 9.62 4.75 14.81
CA CYS A 151 8.62 4.65 13.75
C CYS A 151 9.23 4.01 12.49
N VAL A 152 8.40 3.74 11.50
CA VAL A 152 8.80 3.28 10.18
C VAL A 152 7.89 3.92 9.13
N ALA A 153 8.47 4.44 8.04
CA ALA A 153 7.73 5.15 7.01
C ALA A 153 7.98 4.57 5.60
N LYS A 154 6.99 4.71 4.72
CA LYS A 154 7.07 4.34 3.29
C LYS A 154 6.05 5.13 2.47
N SER A 155 6.13 5.05 1.14
CA SER A 155 5.06 5.53 0.27
C SER A 155 3.74 4.82 0.56
N SER A 156 2.61 5.53 0.53
CA SER A 156 1.29 4.94 0.85
C SER A 156 0.83 3.88 -0.14
N GLY A 157 1.18 4.03 -1.42
CA GLY A 157 0.72 3.16 -2.50
C GLY A 157 1.83 2.90 -3.52
N ALA A 158 1.52 3.12 -4.80
CA ALA A 158 2.43 2.92 -5.92
C ALA A 158 3.61 3.92 -5.96
N GLY A 159 3.59 4.97 -5.14
CA GLY A 159 4.57 6.03 -5.17
C GLY A 159 4.33 7.05 -6.29
N GLY A 160 5.36 7.83 -6.64
CA GLY A 160 5.27 8.87 -7.67
C GLY A 160 4.65 10.19 -7.19
N GLY A 161 4.23 10.27 -5.93
CA GLY A 161 3.56 11.43 -5.31
C GLY A 161 2.53 11.02 -4.27
N ASP A 162 1.46 11.80 -4.14
CA ASP A 162 0.38 11.66 -3.16
C ASP A 162 0.89 11.65 -1.71
N CYS A 163 0.91 10.50 -1.04
CA CYS A 163 1.18 10.42 0.39
C CYS A 163 2.31 9.44 0.74
N GLY A 164 3.04 9.77 1.79
CA GLY A 164 3.76 8.82 2.62
C GLY A 164 2.93 8.41 3.82
N ILE A 165 3.18 7.22 4.35
CA ILE A 165 2.58 6.71 5.59
C ILE A 165 3.67 6.34 6.58
N ALA A 166 3.36 6.44 7.86
CA ALA A 166 4.21 5.90 8.91
C ALA A 166 3.41 5.19 10.00
N LEU A 167 4.01 4.19 10.61
CA LEU A 167 3.59 3.60 11.87
C LEU A 167 4.56 4.08 12.95
N SER A 168 4.04 4.74 13.97
CA SER A 168 4.81 5.22 15.12
C SER A 168 4.37 4.49 16.39
N PHE A 169 5.33 4.14 17.24
CA PHE A 169 5.12 3.27 18.40
C PHE A 169 5.24 4.01 19.73
N ASP A 170 5.40 5.33 19.71
CA ASP A 170 5.30 6.21 20.88
C ASP A 170 4.95 7.65 20.48
N VAL A 171 4.38 8.38 21.42
CA VAL A 171 3.89 9.76 21.24
C VAL A 171 5.02 10.74 20.90
N ALA A 172 6.22 10.56 21.47
CA ALA A 172 7.34 11.45 21.21
C ALA A 172 7.80 11.35 19.77
N SER A 173 7.97 10.13 19.24
CA SER A 173 8.30 9.88 17.85
C SER A 173 7.20 10.36 16.90
N SER A 174 5.93 10.18 17.25
CA SER A 174 4.80 10.70 16.46
C SER A 174 4.88 12.22 16.31
N ASN A 175 5.07 12.94 17.41
CA ASN A 175 5.14 14.40 17.40
C ASN A 175 6.35 14.91 16.61
N GLN A 176 7.53 14.30 16.79
CA GLN A 176 8.73 14.66 16.07
C GLN A 176 8.58 14.44 14.55
N LEU A 177 7.99 13.30 14.16
CA LEU A 177 7.76 13.00 12.75
C LEU A 177 6.76 13.96 12.11
N ILE A 178 5.65 14.28 12.80
CA ILE A 178 4.65 15.25 12.33
C ILE A 178 5.29 16.61 12.14
N GLN A 179 6.11 17.08 13.11
CA GLN A 179 6.81 18.34 13.01
C GLN A 179 7.77 18.36 11.82
N ALA A 180 8.59 17.32 11.66
CA ALA A 180 9.53 17.20 10.54
C ALA A 180 8.82 17.23 9.18
N TRP A 181 7.67 16.56 9.05
CA TRP A 181 6.87 16.58 7.83
C TRP A 181 6.24 17.95 7.55
N GLN A 182 5.81 18.67 8.59
CA GLN A 182 5.27 20.03 8.45
C GLN A 182 6.36 21.04 8.03
N GLU A 183 7.56 20.92 8.57
CA GLU A 183 8.71 21.76 8.22
C GLU A 183 9.23 21.50 6.80
N ALA A 184 9.12 20.27 6.33
CA ALA A 184 9.49 19.89 4.96
C ALA A 184 8.49 20.37 3.90
N GLY A 185 7.33 20.86 4.27
CA GLY A 185 6.31 21.45 3.38
C GLY A 185 5.31 20.49 2.84
#